data_2d60cd9726fb925d617bd0cb5450755c
#
_entry.id   2d60cd9726fb925d617bd0cb5450755c
#
_cell.length_a   1.000
_cell.length_b   1.000
_cell.length_c   1.000
_cell.angle_alpha   90.00
_cell.angle_beta   90.00
_cell.angle_gamma   90.00
#
_symmetry.space_group_name_H-M   'P 1'
#
loop_
_entity.id
_entity.type
_entity.pdbx_description
1 polymer ?
#
loop_
_entity_poly.entity_id
_entity_poly.type
_entity_poly.pdbx_seq_one_letter_code
_entity_poly.pdbx_strand_id
1 'polypeptide(L)'
;EQQPELVGHVAHALLIPDYLCYRLTGALNWDYTNATTTQLININTDNWDETLLDWAGVPHHWLGAPTHPGNVIGHWRSAQGVEVPVVSVATHDTASAVIAAPLATPDAAWLSSGTWSLMGFESKTPYTDDRALAANITNEGGAEGRYRVLKNIMGLWLLQRVCQEQQVNDLPALIDEARALAPCRFVVNPNDDRFINPENMSREIQAACLERGQPAPQSAAELARCIFDSLALLYARVLEELTALRGRPFTVLHIVGGGSQNPLLNQLCADACGIPVLAGPVEASTLGNIGCQLMALDEIADVDAFRRVVTASQTLTPFQPQTDSEIARQAARLSPGRQTRKELYA
;
A
#
# COMPACT_ATOMS: atom_id res chain seq x y z
N GLU A 1 -8.81 14.13 26.11
CA GLU A 1 -9.97 14.23 27.03
C GLU A 1 -9.82 13.32 28.26
N GLN A 2 -9.10 12.18 28.15
CA GLN A 2 -8.92 11.22 29.27
C GLN A 2 -7.81 11.63 30.26
N GLN A 3 -6.84 12.45 29.83
CA GLN A 3 -5.69 12.87 30.64
C GLN A 3 -5.32 14.32 30.35
N PRO A 4 -6.21 15.29 30.65
CA PRO A 4 -6.01 16.70 30.28
C PRO A 4 -4.77 17.33 30.97
N GLU A 5 -4.35 16.82 32.12
CA GLU A 5 -3.15 17.27 32.81
C GLU A 5 -1.86 16.99 32.03
N LEU A 6 -1.84 15.96 31.16
CA LEU A 6 -0.67 15.66 30.35
C LEU A 6 -0.51 16.64 29.18
N VAL A 7 -1.62 17.13 28.63
CA VAL A 7 -1.64 18.02 27.46
C VAL A 7 -0.79 19.27 27.70
N GLY A 8 -0.88 19.86 28.89
CA GLY A 8 -0.09 21.03 29.28
C GLY A 8 1.41 20.82 29.40
N HIS A 9 1.88 19.57 29.43
CA HIS A 9 3.30 19.20 29.53
C HIS A 9 3.91 18.72 28.23
N VAL A 10 3.11 18.55 27.15
CA VAL A 10 3.62 18.12 25.85
C VAL A 10 4.29 19.29 25.14
N ALA A 11 5.60 19.15 24.88
CA ALA A 11 6.35 20.12 24.09
C ALA A 11 6.24 19.85 22.57
N HIS A 12 6.31 18.59 22.17
CA HIS A 12 6.26 18.16 20.78
C HIS A 12 5.51 16.83 20.62
N ALA A 13 4.83 16.65 19.49
CA ALA A 13 4.27 15.39 19.03
C ALA A 13 5.08 14.90 17.84
N LEU A 14 5.59 13.68 17.91
CA LEU A 14 6.38 13.05 16.86
C LEU A 14 5.75 11.72 16.45
N LEU A 15 5.78 11.42 15.16
CA LEU A 15 5.52 10.07 14.69
C LEU A 15 6.67 9.15 15.09
N ILE A 16 6.40 7.86 15.22
CA ILE A 16 7.40 6.91 15.77
C ILE A 16 8.75 6.95 15.04
N PRO A 17 8.84 7.00 13.70
CA PRO A 17 10.13 7.10 13.01
C PRO A 17 10.88 8.40 13.35
N ASP A 18 10.18 9.53 13.42
CA ASP A 18 10.76 10.82 13.79
C ASP A 18 11.25 10.81 15.24
N TYR A 19 10.50 10.17 16.13
CA TYR A 19 10.95 9.97 17.52
C TYR A 19 12.25 9.15 17.61
N LEU A 20 12.39 8.10 16.80
CA LEU A 20 13.63 7.32 16.75
C LEU A 20 14.80 8.17 16.24
N CYS A 21 14.59 8.98 15.20
CA CYS A 21 15.60 9.93 14.71
C CYS A 21 15.99 10.96 15.79
N TYR A 22 15.00 11.51 16.50
CA TYR A 22 15.24 12.40 17.64
C TYR A 22 16.09 11.74 18.73
N ARG A 23 15.81 10.48 19.07
CA ARG A 23 16.58 9.73 20.08
C ARG A 23 18.04 9.49 19.66
N LEU A 24 18.31 9.42 18.38
CA LEU A 24 19.66 9.25 17.82
C LEU A 24 20.43 10.56 17.73
N THR A 25 19.77 11.67 17.40
CA THR A 25 20.42 12.91 16.99
C THR A 25 20.14 14.09 17.93
N GLY A 26 19.06 14.06 18.68
CA GLY A 26 18.51 15.22 19.40
C GLY A 26 17.79 16.23 18.50
N ALA A 27 17.77 16.03 17.19
CA ALA A 27 17.08 16.90 16.22
C ALA A 27 15.62 16.52 16.07
N LEU A 28 14.73 17.51 16.08
CA LEU A 28 13.31 17.33 15.78
C LEU A 28 13.11 17.29 14.26
N ASN A 29 12.31 16.36 13.80
CA ASN A 29 11.92 16.21 12.41
C ASN A 29 10.45 15.74 12.34
N TRP A 30 9.76 16.09 11.26
CA TRP A 30 8.41 15.59 10.93
C TRP A 30 8.43 15.16 9.47
N ASP A 31 8.60 13.86 9.22
CA ASP A 31 8.65 13.35 7.85
C ASP A 31 7.34 13.60 7.10
N TYR A 32 7.45 14.28 5.96
CA TYR A 32 6.32 14.66 5.12
C TYR A 32 5.51 13.45 4.65
N THR A 33 6.17 12.36 4.25
CA THR A 33 5.47 11.19 3.69
C THR A 33 4.56 10.52 4.72
N ASN A 34 4.98 10.52 5.98
CA ASN A 34 4.21 9.97 7.10
C ASN A 34 3.20 11.01 7.61
N ALA A 35 3.57 12.30 7.66
CA ALA A 35 2.66 13.37 8.05
C ALA A 35 1.42 13.43 7.14
N THR A 36 1.55 13.19 5.83
CA THR A 36 0.41 13.19 4.90
C THR A 36 -0.61 12.09 5.19
N THR A 37 -0.24 11.00 5.87
CA THR A 37 -1.18 9.94 6.27
C THR A 37 -2.12 10.35 7.39
N THR A 38 -1.80 11.42 8.12
CA THR A 38 -2.65 11.94 9.20
C THR A 38 -3.91 12.65 8.72
N GLN A 39 -3.98 13.01 7.43
CA GLN A 39 -5.01 13.85 6.83
C GLN A 39 -5.04 15.30 7.39
N LEU A 40 -4.01 15.73 8.09
CA LEU A 40 -3.89 17.08 8.67
C LEU A 40 -2.96 18.00 7.86
N ILE A 41 -2.41 17.52 6.75
CA ILE A 41 -1.56 18.31 5.84
C ILE A 41 -2.43 18.96 4.77
N ASN A 42 -2.22 20.27 4.57
CA ASN A 42 -2.76 21.00 3.43
C ASN A 42 -1.92 20.70 2.18
N ILE A 43 -2.53 20.02 1.23
CA ILE A 43 -1.85 19.54 0.02
C ILE A 43 -1.35 20.65 -0.91
N ASN A 44 -1.84 21.89 -0.73
CA ASN A 44 -1.42 23.06 -1.53
C ASN A 44 -0.21 23.78 -0.95
N THR A 45 0.07 23.59 0.34
CA THR A 45 1.16 24.29 1.05
C THR A 45 2.22 23.33 1.58
N ASP A 46 2.00 22.02 1.47
CA ASP A 46 2.83 20.94 2.04
C ASP A 46 3.09 21.11 3.55
N ASN A 47 2.16 21.76 4.25
CA ASN A 47 2.28 22.05 5.67
C ASN A 47 1.00 21.65 6.41
N TRP A 48 1.06 21.65 7.74
CA TRP A 48 -0.10 21.39 8.59
C TRP A 48 -1.19 22.42 8.28
N ASP A 49 -2.43 21.93 8.17
CA ASP A 49 -3.62 22.78 7.99
C ASP A 49 -4.15 23.21 9.33
N GLU A 50 -4.09 24.52 9.63
CA GLU A 50 -4.50 25.07 10.92
C GLU A 50 -5.98 24.77 11.23
N THR A 51 -6.85 24.82 10.22
CA THR A 51 -8.28 24.53 10.39
C THR A 51 -8.51 23.07 10.77
N LEU A 52 -7.77 22.14 10.14
CA LEU A 52 -7.85 20.71 10.45
C LEU A 52 -7.23 20.40 11.82
N LEU A 53 -6.14 21.07 12.20
CA LEU A 53 -5.56 20.92 13.53
C LEU A 53 -6.53 21.38 14.62
N ASP A 54 -7.16 22.55 14.43
CA ASP A 54 -8.17 23.08 15.35
C ASP A 54 -9.36 22.12 15.47
N TRP A 55 -9.85 21.61 14.32
CA TRP A 55 -10.94 20.63 14.30
C TRP A 55 -10.58 19.34 15.04
N ALA A 56 -9.35 18.86 14.88
CA ALA A 56 -8.84 17.65 15.55
C ALA A 56 -8.45 17.89 17.02
N GLY A 57 -8.43 19.16 17.49
CA GLY A 57 -7.99 19.53 18.83
C GLY A 57 -6.51 19.33 19.07
N VAL A 58 -5.67 19.41 18.01
CA VAL A 58 -4.22 19.27 18.08
C VAL A 58 -3.56 20.64 18.25
N PRO A 59 -2.87 20.91 19.37
CA PRO A 59 -2.17 22.17 19.55
C PRO A 59 -1.08 22.40 18.50
N HIS A 60 -1.11 23.54 17.81
CA HIS A 60 -0.20 23.84 16.70
C HIS A 60 1.27 23.80 17.11
N HIS A 61 1.59 24.25 18.33
CA HIS A 61 2.98 24.29 18.84
C HIS A 61 3.60 22.90 19.08
N TRP A 62 2.82 21.83 19.01
CA TRP A 62 3.34 20.46 19.11
C TRP A 62 4.09 20.01 17.85
N LEU A 63 3.78 20.64 16.72
CA LEU A 63 4.20 20.22 15.40
C LEU A 63 5.16 21.24 14.77
N GLY A 64 6.26 20.77 14.24
CA GLY A 64 7.15 21.57 13.38
C GLY A 64 6.81 21.42 11.90
N ALA A 65 7.44 22.20 11.06
CA ALA A 65 7.24 22.10 9.60
C ALA A 65 7.60 20.69 9.08
N PRO A 66 6.77 20.10 8.23
CA PRO A 66 7.09 18.82 7.60
C PRO A 66 8.35 18.91 6.73
N THR A 67 9.16 17.85 6.74
CA THR A 67 10.42 17.75 6.01
C THR A 67 10.32 16.67 4.95
N HIS A 68 10.64 17.03 3.70
CA HIS A 68 10.71 16.05 2.62
C HIS A 68 11.89 15.09 2.82
N PRO A 69 11.80 13.82 2.38
CA PRO A 69 12.88 12.85 2.49
C PRO A 69 14.10 13.25 1.64
N GLY A 70 15.27 12.74 2.02
CA GLY A 70 16.52 12.98 1.30
C GLY A 70 17.42 14.06 1.92
N ASN A 71 17.25 14.38 3.21
CA ASN A 71 18.06 15.35 3.92
C ASN A 71 18.75 14.73 5.14
N VAL A 72 19.99 15.15 5.43
CA VAL A 72 20.65 14.83 6.69
C VAL A 72 20.05 15.70 7.80
N ILE A 73 19.45 15.07 8.80
CA ILE A 73 18.78 15.74 9.93
C ILE A 73 19.65 15.84 11.17
N GLY A 74 20.77 15.16 11.22
CA GLY A 74 21.70 15.17 12.32
C GLY A 74 22.72 14.03 12.24
N HIS A 75 23.49 13.85 13.31
CA HIS A 75 24.50 12.79 13.38
C HIS A 75 24.32 11.98 14.66
N TRP A 76 24.40 10.68 14.53
CA TRP A 76 24.56 9.77 15.65
C TRP A 76 26.03 9.50 15.90
N ARG A 77 26.44 9.56 17.18
CA ARG A 77 27.82 9.24 17.56
C ARG A 77 27.90 7.86 18.20
N SER A 78 28.70 6.99 17.60
CA SER A 78 28.93 5.64 18.14
C SER A 78 29.75 5.70 19.44
N ALA A 79 29.76 4.58 20.20
CA ALA A 79 30.60 4.46 21.38
C ALA A 79 32.10 4.57 21.08
N GLN A 80 32.51 4.30 19.85
CA GLN A 80 33.89 4.44 19.36
C GLN A 80 34.22 5.87 18.84
N GLY A 81 33.25 6.80 18.92
CA GLY A 81 33.42 8.18 18.49
C GLY A 81 33.23 8.42 16.98
N VAL A 82 32.76 7.43 16.24
CA VAL A 82 32.43 7.58 14.83
C VAL A 82 31.12 8.34 14.70
N GLU A 83 31.11 9.41 13.90
CA GLU A 83 29.89 10.13 13.54
C GLU A 83 29.25 9.52 12.29
N VAL A 84 27.96 9.20 12.40
CA VAL A 84 27.15 8.61 11.31
C VAL A 84 26.01 9.57 11.02
N PRO A 85 25.84 10.03 9.76
CA PRO A 85 24.72 10.89 9.40
C PRO A 85 23.40 10.12 9.55
N VAL A 86 22.38 10.79 10.09
CA VAL A 86 21.01 10.30 10.15
C VAL A 86 20.19 11.06 9.13
N VAL A 87 19.58 10.35 8.21
CA VAL A 87 18.89 10.91 7.04
C VAL A 87 17.39 10.83 7.26
N SER A 88 16.66 11.91 6.91
CA SER A 88 15.22 11.89 6.70
C SER A 88 14.91 11.04 5.48
N VAL A 89 14.33 9.86 5.69
CA VAL A 89 13.87 8.97 4.62
C VAL A 89 12.36 9.08 4.48
N ALA A 90 11.78 8.49 3.46
CA ALA A 90 10.34 8.30 3.37
C ALA A 90 9.91 7.28 4.43
N THR A 91 9.51 7.77 5.62
CA THR A 91 9.28 6.91 6.79
C THR A 91 7.96 6.15 6.75
N HIS A 92 7.01 6.56 5.91
CA HIS A 92 5.88 5.70 5.57
C HIS A 92 6.41 4.54 4.71
N ASP A 93 6.25 3.31 5.16
CA ASP A 93 6.83 2.11 4.54
C ASP A 93 6.46 1.97 3.05
N THR A 94 5.20 2.26 2.69
CA THR A 94 4.76 2.25 1.29
C THR A 94 5.36 3.40 0.48
N ALA A 95 5.67 4.56 1.09
CA ALA A 95 6.38 5.62 0.38
C ALA A 95 7.79 5.17 -0.01
N SER A 96 8.51 4.54 0.91
CA SER A 96 9.78 3.89 0.61
C SER A 96 9.63 2.77 -0.44
N ALA A 97 8.62 1.91 -0.30
CA ALA A 97 8.38 0.84 -1.28
C ALA A 97 8.17 1.36 -2.71
N VAL A 98 7.45 2.46 -2.86
CA VAL A 98 7.19 3.11 -4.17
C VAL A 98 8.47 3.75 -4.74
N ILE A 99 9.37 4.28 -3.91
CA ILE A 99 10.69 4.75 -4.36
C ILE A 99 11.46 3.61 -5.02
N ALA A 100 11.43 2.41 -4.44
CA ALA A 100 12.12 1.24 -4.98
C ALA A 100 11.32 0.49 -6.06
N ALA A 101 10.04 0.78 -6.25
CA ALA A 101 9.27 0.16 -7.31
C ALA A 101 9.86 0.56 -8.69
N PRO A 102 10.14 -0.38 -9.60
CA PRO A 102 10.83 -0.10 -10.85
C PRO A 102 9.91 0.53 -11.90
N LEU A 103 9.31 1.67 -11.58
CA LEU A 103 8.35 2.42 -12.39
C LEU A 103 9.08 3.13 -13.55
N ALA A 104 9.32 2.39 -14.64
CA ALA A 104 10.07 2.88 -15.79
C ALA A 104 9.28 3.85 -16.69
N THR A 105 7.95 3.88 -16.56
CA THR A 105 7.09 4.72 -17.39
C THR A 105 6.01 5.41 -16.54
N PRO A 106 5.52 6.58 -16.97
CA PRO A 106 4.42 7.25 -16.27
C PRO A 106 3.09 6.47 -16.37
N ASP A 107 3.01 5.44 -17.20
CA ASP A 107 1.84 4.57 -17.36
C ASP A 107 1.93 3.28 -16.53
N ALA A 108 2.84 3.24 -15.58
CA ALA A 108 2.94 2.17 -14.60
C ALA A 108 2.05 2.46 -13.38
N ALA A 109 1.28 1.44 -12.96
CA ALA A 109 0.68 1.38 -11.63
C ALA A 109 1.56 0.56 -10.69
N TRP A 110 1.38 0.76 -9.39
CA TRP A 110 2.06 -0.03 -8.37
C TRP A 110 1.05 -0.60 -7.36
N LEU A 111 1.39 -1.74 -6.79
CA LEU A 111 0.70 -2.40 -5.70
C LEU A 111 1.73 -2.79 -4.64
N SER A 112 1.71 -2.13 -3.49
CA SER A 112 2.42 -2.59 -2.31
C SER A 112 1.57 -3.64 -1.62
N SER A 113 1.96 -4.91 -1.75
CA SER A 113 1.19 -6.06 -1.28
C SER A 113 1.79 -6.63 -0.01
N GLY A 114 1.12 -6.43 1.10
CA GLY A 114 1.48 -6.90 2.43
C GLY A 114 0.24 -7.23 3.26
N THR A 115 0.29 -7.03 4.57
CA THR A 115 -0.87 -7.14 5.47
C THR A 115 -2.01 -6.27 4.96
N TRP A 116 -1.73 -5.02 4.65
CA TRP A 116 -2.54 -4.14 3.81
C TRP A 116 -2.04 -4.20 2.37
N SER A 117 -2.90 -3.86 1.44
CA SER A 117 -2.54 -3.62 0.05
C SER A 117 -2.84 -2.17 -0.30
N LEU A 118 -1.83 -1.45 -0.76
CA LEU A 118 -1.98 -0.09 -1.24
C LEU A 118 -1.72 -0.10 -2.74
N MET A 119 -2.68 0.38 -3.52
CA MET A 119 -2.59 0.38 -4.98
C MET A 119 -2.74 1.80 -5.52
N GLY A 120 -1.85 2.21 -6.43
CA GLY A 120 -1.86 3.56 -6.95
C GLY A 120 -0.89 3.80 -8.09
N PHE A 121 -0.66 5.09 -8.34
CA PHE A 121 0.32 5.60 -9.29
C PHE A 121 1.01 6.84 -8.74
N GLU A 122 2.14 7.22 -9.32
CA GLU A 122 2.81 8.49 -9.00
C GLU A 122 2.29 9.62 -9.88
N SER A 123 2.18 10.81 -9.29
CA SER A 123 1.81 12.04 -9.98
C SER A 123 2.57 13.23 -9.44
N LYS A 124 2.82 14.24 -10.28
CA LYS A 124 3.35 15.54 -9.85
C LYS A 124 2.25 16.50 -9.39
N THR A 125 1.00 16.16 -9.63
CA THR A 125 -0.18 16.94 -9.22
C THR A 125 -1.14 16.06 -8.46
N PRO A 126 -1.77 16.55 -7.38
CA PRO A 126 -2.76 15.79 -6.64
C PRO A 126 -4.08 15.69 -7.41
N TYR A 127 -4.86 14.68 -7.07
CA TYR A 127 -6.23 14.45 -7.56
C TYR A 127 -7.20 14.65 -6.40
N THR A 128 -7.88 15.81 -6.38
CA THR A 128 -8.71 16.25 -5.24
C THR A 128 -10.16 16.56 -5.64
N ASP A 129 -10.58 16.09 -6.81
CA ASP A 129 -11.95 16.30 -7.30
C ASP A 129 -12.96 15.30 -6.68
N ASP A 130 -14.25 15.54 -6.93
CA ASP A 130 -15.34 14.70 -6.44
C ASP A 130 -15.22 13.22 -6.86
N ARG A 131 -14.54 12.92 -7.95
CA ARG A 131 -14.29 11.54 -8.42
C ARG A 131 -13.31 10.83 -7.49
N ALA A 132 -12.25 11.51 -7.07
CA ALA A 132 -11.29 10.97 -6.12
C ALA A 132 -11.97 10.70 -4.77
N LEU A 133 -12.76 11.66 -4.28
CA LEU A 133 -13.53 11.52 -3.05
C LEU A 133 -14.52 10.35 -3.14
N ALA A 134 -15.31 10.27 -4.23
CA ALA A 134 -16.30 9.22 -4.42
C ALA A 134 -15.67 7.82 -4.54
N ALA A 135 -14.45 7.72 -5.04
CA ALA A 135 -13.70 6.47 -5.13
C ALA A 135 -12.87 6.17 -3.87
N ASN A 136 -12.89 7.03 -2.87
CA ASN A 136 -12.05 6.94 -1.66
C ASN A 136 -10.56 6.78 -2.02
N ILE A 137 -10.08 7.66 -2.91
CA ILE A 137 -8.68 7.73 -3.33
C ILE A 137 -8.03 8.88 -2.58
N THR A 138 -6.86 8.62 -2.00
CA THR A 138 -6.05 9.59 -1.27
C THR A 138 -4.83 10.03 -2.08
N ASN A 139 -4.27 11.19 -1.70
CA ASN A 139 -3.01 11.72 -2.21
C ASN A 139 -2.03 11.80 -1.04
N GLU A 140 -1.01 11.00 -1.06
CA GLU A 140 -0.01 10.97 0.00
C GLU A 140 1.36 11.40 -0.55
N GLY A 141 2.19 12.00 0.31
CA GLY A 141 3.52 12.45 -0.06
C GLY A 141 4.44 11.31 -0.48
N GLY A 142 5.20 11.55 -1.53
CA GLY A 142 6.29 10.72 -2.00
C GLY A 142 7.63 11.48 -1.98
N ALA A 143 8.64 10.95 -2.64
CA ALA A 143 9.91 11.62 -2.83
C ALA A 143 9.86 12.62 -4.00
N GLU A 144 10.75 13.61 -3.98
CA GLU A 144 10.95 14.59 -5.05
C GLU A 144 9.68 15.35 -5.47
N GLY A 145 8.82 15.70 -4.49
CA GLY A 145 7.57 16.42 -4.77
C GLY A 145 6.53 15.60 -5.55
N ARG A 146 6.65 14.28 -5.59
CA ARG A 146 5.67 13.40 -6.18
C ARG A 146 4.60 13.05 -5.16
N TYR A 147 3.36 12.87 -5.63
CA TYR A 147 2.27 12.32 -4.85
C TYR A 147 2.08 10.83 -5.20
N ARG A 148 1.79 10.05 -4.18
CA ARG A 148 1.25 8.71 -4.32
C ARG A 148 -0.27 8.83 -4.33
N VAL A 149 -0.89 8.75 -5.51
CA VAL A 149 -2.34 8.74 -5.68
C VAL A 149 -2.80 7.30 -5.55
N LEU A 150 -3.47 6.97 -4.46
CA LEU A 150 -3.66 5.57 -4.08
C LEU A 150 -5.00 5.30 -3.39
N LYS A 151 -5.34 4.02 -3.33
CA LYS A 151 -6.42 3.46 -2.52
C LYS A 151 -5.89 2.41 -1.57
N ASN A 152 -6.32 2.49 -0.31
CA ASN A 152 -6.07 1.45 0.68
C ASN A 152 -7.06 0.30 0.46
N ILE A 153 -6.56 -0.93 0.53
CA ILE A 153 -7.30 -2.16 0.33
C ILE A 153 -6.93 -3.11 1.46
N MET A 154 -7.90 -3.82 2.03
CA MET A 154 -7.60 -4.92 2.93
C MET A 154 -6.79 -5.97 2.16
N GLY A 155 -5.58 -6.26 2.61
CA GLY A 155 -4.63 -7.10 1.89
C GLY A 155 -4.58 -8.55 2.39
N LEU A 156 -3.35 -9.05 2.53
CA LEU A 156 -3.09 -10.42 2.98
C LEU A 156 -3.37 -10.66 4.48
N TRP A 157 -3.87 -9.66 5.20
CA TRP A 157 -4.39 -9.81 6.56
C TRP A 157 -5.40 -10.95 6.69
N LEU A 158 -6.34 -11.06 5.74
CA LEU A 158 -7.31 -12.14 5.72
C LEU A 158 -6.61 -13.51 5.70
N LEU A 159 -5.61 -13.67 4.82
CA LEU A 159 -4.85 -14.91 4.71
C LEU A 159 -4.03 -15.20 5.97
N GLN A 160 -3.37 -14.18 6.53
CA GLN A 160 -2.58 -14.32 7.75
C GLN A 160 -3.44 -14.83 8.91
N ARG A 161 -4.65 -14.28 9.08
CA ARG A 161 -5.61 -14.71 10.10
C ARG A 161 -6.10 -16.14 9.85
N VAL A 162 -6.46 -16.47 8.61
CA VAL A 162 -6.84 -17.84 8.24
C VAL A 162 -5.71 -18.83 8.51
N CYS A 163 -4.48 -18.52 8.12
CA CYS A 163 -3.33 -19.38 8.39
C CYS A 163 -3.11 -19.60 9.89
N GLN A 164 -3.24 -18.54 10.70
CA GLN A 164 -3.15 -18.67 12.17
C GLN A 164 -4.25 -19.56 12.74
N GLU A 165 -5.50 -19.35 12.34
CA GLU A 165 -6.67 -20.10 12.82
C GLU A 165 -6.64 -21.57 12.40
N GLN A 166 -6.18 -21.85 11.19
CA GLN A 166 -6.09 -23.20 10.60
C GLN A 166 -4.74 -23.88 10.86
N GLN A 167 -3.84 -23.24 11.63
CA GLN A 167 -2.50 -23.75 11.96
C GLN A 167 -1.67 -24.13 10.72
N VAL A 168 -1.76 -23.32 9.66
CA VAL A 168 -0.99 -23.53 8.44
C VAL A 168 0.48 -23.19 8.68
N ASN A 169 1.37 -24.17 8.49
CA ASN A 169 2.82 -24.01 8.67
C ASN A 169 3.59 -23.98 7.34
N ASP A 170 2.96 -24.35 6.23
CA ASP A 170 3.54 -24.39 4.89
C ASP A 170 2.68 -23.56 3.93
N LEU A 171 3.01 -22.27 3.82
CA LEU A 171 2.28 -21.35 2.94
C LEU A 171 2.47 -21.70 1.45
N PRO A 172 3.66 -22.07 0.95
CA PRO A 172 3.83 -22.55 -0.43
C PRO A 172 2.90 -23.74 -0.77
N ALA A 173 2.81 -24.75 0.09
CA ALA A 173 1.91 -25.88 -0.11
C ALA A 173 0.45 -25.44 -0.16
N LEU A 174 0.01 -24.56 0.73
CA LEU A 174 -1.34 -23.99 0.72
C LEU A 174 -1.65 -23.25 -0.59
N ILE A 175 -0.70 -22.48 -1.11
CA ILE A 175 -0.85 -21.76 -2.40
C ILE A 175 -1.03 -22.77 -3.55
N ASP A 176 -0.27 -23.86 -3.57
CA ASP A 176 -0.35 -24.87 -4.62
C ASP A 176 -1.69 -25.67 -4.51
N GLU A 177 -2.15 -25.99 -3.31
CA GLU A 177 -3.48 -26.56 -3.09
C GLU A 177 -4.59 -25.61 -3.56
N ALA A 178 -4.52 -24.34 -3.21
CA ALA A 178 -5.47 -23.31 -3.66
C ALA A 178 -5.47 -23.16 -5.18
N ARG A 179 -4.30 -23.27 -5.84
CA ARG A 179 -4.18 -23.23 -7.30
C ARG A 179 -4.94 -24.34 -8.01
N ALA A 180 -4.98 -25.53 -7.42
CA ALA A 180 -5.69 -26.69 -7.98
C ALA A 180 -7.22 -26.57 -7.92
N LEU A 181 -7.76 -25.62 -7.14
CA LEU A 181 -9.20 -25.44 -6.98
C LEU A 181 -9.81 -24.62 -8.12
N ALA A 182 -11.11 -24.84 -8.37
CA ALA A 182 -11.87 -24.07 -9.36
C ALA A 182 -11.87 -22.57 -9.00
N PRO A 183 -11.55 -21.68 -9.95
CA PRO A 183 -11.53 -20.24 -9.72
C PRO A 183 -12.94 -19.65 -9.53
N CYS A 184 -13.01 -18.56 -8.77
CA CYS A 184 -14.23 -17.76 -8.55
C CYS A 184 -15.44 -18.53 -8.01
N ARG A 185 -15.20 -19.70 -7.36
CA ARG A 185 -16.27 -20.47 -6.70
C ARG A 185 -16.77 -19.76 -5.45
N PHE A 186 -15.88 -19.04 -4.79
CA PHE A 186 -16.12 -18.27 -3.59
C PHE A 186 -15.55 -16.87 -3.80
N VAL A 187 -16.36 -15.83 -3.63
CA VAL A 187 -15.93 -14.44 -3.78
C VAL A 187 -16.61 -13.59 -2.72
N VAL A 188 -15.80 -12.84 -1.97
CA VAL A 188 -16.26 -11.88 -0.95
C VAL A 188 -15.75 -10.47 -1.31
N ASN A 189 -16.24 -9.44 -0.60
CA ASN A 189 -15.62 -8.12 -0.66
C ASN A 189 -14.54 -8.03 0.42
N PRO A 190 -13.23 -8.01 0.08
CA PRO A 190 -12.18 -7.93 1.10
C PRO A 190 -12.25 -6.68 1.98
N ASN A 191 -12.83 -5.59 1.47
CA ASN A 191 -13.01 -4.33 2.20
C ASN A 191 -14.30 -4.27 3.04
N ASP A 192 -14.96 -5.39 3.30
CA ASP A 192 -16.08 -5.43 4.24
C ASP A 192 -15.54 -5.23 5.67
N ASP A 193 -16.18 -4.35 6.44
CA ASP A 193 -15.76 -3.99 7.79
C ASP A 193 -15.69 -5.18 8.75
N ARG A 194 -16.45 -6.26 8.48
CA ARG A 194 -16.41 -7.53 9.23
C ARG A 194 -15.01 -8.15 9.27
N PHE A 195 -14.15 -7.86 8.27
CA PHE A 195 -12.81 -8.43 8.17
C PHE A 195 -11.72 -7.61 8.85
N ILE A 196 -12.03 -6.43 9.41
CA ILE A 196 -11.05 -5.57 10.06
C ILE A 196 -10.43 -6.26 11.28
N ASN A 197 -11.25 -6.78 12.18
CA ASN A 197 -10.76 -7.48 13.38
C ASN A 197 -11.81 -8.47 13.92
N PRO A 198 -12.16 -9.52 13.15
CA PRO A 198 -13.12 -10.53 13.60
C PRO A 198 -12.52 -11.44 14.67
N GLU A 199 -13.36 -12.05 15.51
CA GLU A 199 -12.93 -13.11 16.42
C GLU A 199 -12.44 -14.34 15.64
N ASN A 200 -13.09 -14.65 14.51
CA ASN A 200 -12.73 -15.78 13.64
C ASN A 200 -12.93 -15.41 12.18
N MET A 201 -11.82 -15.18 11.47
CA MET A 201 -11.81 -14.76 10.06
C MET A 201 -12.41 -15.82 9.14
N SER A 202 -12.12 -17.09 9.38
CA SER A 202 -12.63 -18.19 8.57
C SER A 202 -14.16 -18.25 8.58
N ARG A 203 -14.78 -18.06 9.75
CA ARG A 203 -16.25 -18.03 9.90
C ARG A 203 -16.87 -16.82 9.23
N GLU A 204 -16.23 -15.65 9.32
CA GLU A 204 -16.73 -14.44 8.65
C GLU A 204 -16.68 -14.57 7.14
N ILE A 205 -15.62 -15.15 6.57
CA ILE A 205 -15.55 -15.45 5.13
C ILE A 205 -16.64 -16.42 4.71
N GLN A 206 -16.86 -17.50 5.49
CA GLN A 206 -17.92 -18.48 5.24
C GLN A 206 -19.31 -17.82 5.27
N ALA A 207 -19.59 -17.01 6.28
CA ALA A 207 -20.85 -16.28 6.40
C ALA A 207 -21.07 -15.33 5.22
N ALA A 208 -20.04 -14.54 4.84
CA ALA A 208 -20.12 -13.65 3.71
C ALA A 208 -20.39 -14.36 2.38
N CYS A 209 -19.84 -15.56 2.17
CA CYS A 209 -20.16 -16.39 1.01
C CYS A 209 -21.63 -16.87 1.02
N LEU A 210 -22.11 -17.37 2.15
CA LEU A 210 -23.50 -17.86 2.30
C LEU A 210 -24.52 -16.75 2.09
N GLU A 211 -24.29 -15.56 2.64
CA GLU A 211 -25.14 -14.37 2.46
C GLU A 211 -25.30 -13.98 0.98
N ARG A 212 -24.31 -14.29 0.16
CA ARG A 212 -24.31 -14.06 -1.30
C ARG A 212 -24.86 -15.27 -2.09
N GLY A 213 -25.43 -16.26 -1.43
CA GLY A 213 -25.94 -17.48 -2.07
C GLY A 213 -24.85 -18.38 -2.64
N GLN A 214 -23.61 -18.21 -2.24
CA GLN A 214 -22.48 -19.06 -2.63
C GLN A 214 -22.29 -20.20 -1.61
N PRO A 215 -21.65 -21.32 -1.97
CA PRO A 215 -21.23 -22.31 -0.99
C PRO A 215 -20.19 -21.72 -0.04
N ALA A 216 -20.10 -22.23 1.19
CA ALA A 216 -19.08 -21.81 2.14
C ALA A 216 -17.76 -22.60 1.90
N PRO A 217 -16.58 -21.95 1.87
CA PRO A 217 -15.30 -22.64 1.83
C PRO A 217 -15.07 -23.44 3.12
N GLN A 218 -14.64 -24.70 3.00
CA GLN A 218 -14.54 -25.63 4.14
C GLN A 218 -13.09 -25.94 4.56
N SER A 219 -12.14 -25.82 3.64
CA SER A 219 -10.72 -26.08 3.91
C SER A 219 -9.89 -24.80 3.89
N ALA A 220 -8.67 -24.85 4.47
CA ALA A 220 -7.72 -23.76 4.38
C ALA A 220 -7.42 -23.37 2.92
N ALA A 221 -7.31 -24.36 2.02
CA ALA A 221 -7.08 -24.10 0.60
C ALA A 221 -8.28 -23.41 -0.09
N GLU A 222 -9.52 -23.78 0.24
CA GLU A 222 -10.72 -23.10 -0.27
C GLU A 222 -10.84 -21.66 0.27
N LEU A 223 -10.50 -21.42 1.55
CA LEU A 223 -10.42 -20.07 2.14
C LEU A 223 -9.34 -19.23 1.47
N ALA A 224 -8.15 -19.80 1.28
CA ALA A 224 -7.06 -19.11 0.58
C ALA A 224 -7.44 -18.77 -0.87
N ARG A 225 -8.08 -19.70 -1.59
CA ARG A 225 -8.57 -19.47 -2.94
C ARG A 225 -9.62 -18.36 -2.99
N CYS A 226 -10.58 -18.37 -2.07
CA CYS A 226 -11.56 -17.29 -1.93
C CYS A 226 -10.88 -15.93 -1.75
N ILE A 227 -9.88 -15.85 -0.88
CA ILE A 227 -9.13 -14.61 -0.61
C ILE A 227 -8.39 -14.15 -1.86
N PHE A 228 -7.66 -15.04 -2.56
CA PHE A 228 -6.87 -14.67 -3.72
C PHE A 228 -7.75 -14.21 -4.89
N ASP A 229 -8.81 -14.93 -5.21
CA ASP A 229 -9.77 -14.54 -6.26
C ASP A 229 -10.42 -13.18 -5.91
N SER A 230 -10.84 -12.99 -4.66
CA SER A 230 -11.47 -11.75 -4.19
C SER A 230 -10.53 -10.56 -4.26
N LEU A 231 -9.27 -10.72 -3.84
CA LEU A 231 -8.26 -9.67 -3.92
C LEU A 231 -7.94 -9.30 -5.37
N ALA A 232 -7.75 -10.29 -6.25
CA ALA A 232 -7.45 -10.03 -7.67
C ALA A 232 -8.58 -9.25 -8.36
N LEU A 233 -9.84 -9.61 -8.08
CA LEU A 233 -11.01 -8.90 -8.61
C LEU A 233 -11.10 -7.47 -8.06
N LEU A 234 -10.79 -7.27 -6.78
CA LEU A 234 -10.79 -5.95 -6.16
C LEU A 234 -9.66 -5.08 -6.74
N TYR A 235 -8.47 -5.64 -6.96
CA TYR A 235 -7.35 -4.92 -7.59
C TYR A 235 -7.69 -4.48 -9.02
N ALA A 236 -8.33 -5.35 -9.80
CA ALA A 236 -8.79 -4.98 -11.15
C ALA A 236 -9.75 -3.80 -11.11
N ARG A 237 -10.71 -3.81 -10.18
CA ARG A 237 -11.65 -2.71 -10.00
C ARG A 237 -10.96 -1.41 -9.57
N VAL A 238 -10.02 -1.48 -8.61
CA VAL A 238 -9.26 -0.30 -8.18
C VAL A 238 -8.42 0.25 -9.33
N LEU A 239 -7.84 -0.60 -10.17
CA LEU A 239 -7.10 -0.17 -11.36
C LEU A 239 -8.01 0.58 -12.35
N GLU A 240 -9.26 0.13 -12.53
CA GLU A 240 -10.26 0.85 -13.35
C GLU A 240 -10.63 2.20 -12.74
N GLU A 241 -10.84 2.30 -11.42
CA GLU A 241 -11.11 3.55 -10.72
C GLU A 241 -9.95 4.55 -10.89
N LEU A 242 -8.71 4.09 -10.72
CA LEU A 242 -7.50 4.89 -10.93
C LEU A 242 -7.33 5.30 -12.41
N THR A 243 -7.65 4.42 -13.34
CA THR A 243 -7.65 4.71 -14.78
C THR A 243 -8.66 5.79 -15.13
N ALA A 244 -9.88 5.69 -14.61
CA ALA A 244 -10.94 6.68 -14.83
C ALA A 244 -10.59 8.05 -14.23
N LEU A 245 -9.97 8.06 -13.04
CA LEU A 245 -9.50 9.29 -12.39
C LEU A 245 -8.40 9.96 -13.21
N ARG A 246 -7.40 9.19 -13.62
CA ARG A 246 -6.23 9.66 -14.39
C ARG A 246 -6.56 10.03 -15.83
N GLY A 247 -7.62 9.45 -16.41
CA GLY A 247 -8.06 9.69 -17.79
C GLY A 247 -7.27 8.96 -18.87
N ARG A 248 -6.37 8.02 -18.50
CA ARG A 248 -5.62 7.18 -19.44
C ARG A 248 -5.25 5.83 -18.82
N PRO A 249 -5.16 4.74 -19.63
CA PRO A 249 -4.91 3.39 -19.13
C PRO A 249 -3.49 3.23 -18.58
N PHE A 250 -3.34 2.26 -17.68
CA PHE A 250 -2.06 1.73 -17.28
C PHE A 250 -1.62 0.62 -18.22
N THR A 251 -0.30 0.45 -18.38
CA THR A 251 0.30 -0.56 -19.27
C THR A 251 1.00 -1.69 -18.52
N VAL A 252 1.28 -1.49 -17.25
CA VAL A 252 1.95 -2.47 -16.37
C VAL A 252 1.56 -2.21 -14.91
N LEU A 253 1.47 -3.28 -14.12
CA LEU A 253 1.31 -3.23 -12.68
C LEU A 253 2.56 -3.81 -12.01
N HIS A 254 3.26 -3.01 -11.20
CA HIS A 254 4.38 -3.47 -10.37
C HIS A 254 3.86 -3.91 -9.00
N ILE A 255 4.05 -5.17 -8.63
CA ILE A 255 3.71 -5.70 -7.31
C ILE A 255 5.00 -5.80 -6.49
N VAL A 256 5.07 -5.05 -5.38
CA VAL A 256 6.21 -5.03 -4.46
C VAL A 256 5.80 -5.51 -3.06
N GLY A 257 6.78 -5.79 -2.21
CA GLY A 257 6.54 -6.30 -0.86
C GLY A 257 6.35 -7.81 -0.80
N GLY A 258 6.00 -8.34 0.37
CA GLY A 258 5.89 -9.78 0.62
C GLY A 258 4.91 -10.52 -0.30
N GLY A 259 3.82 -9.86 -0.71
CA GLY A 259 2.84 -10.44 -1.64
C GLY A 259 3.39 -10.70 -3.05
N SER A 260 4.49 -10.05 -3.44
CA SER A 260 5.16 -10.32 -4.71
C SER A 260 5.71 -11.76 -4.80
N GLN A 261 5.85 -12.45 -3.69
CA GLN A 261 6.27 -13.84 -3.61
C GLN A 261 5.13 -14.86 -3.83
N ASN A 262 3.87 -14.40 -3.97
CA ASN A 262 2.74 -15.30 -4.22
C ASN A 262 2.45 -15.41 -5.73
N PRO A 263 2.95 -16.46 -6.41
CA PRO A 263 2.81 -16.57 -7.87
C PRO A 263 1.38 -16.81 -8.32
N LEU A 264 0.50 -17.38 -7.47
CA LEU A 264 -0.91 -17.55 -7.79
C LEU A 264 -1.63 -16.19 -7.79
N LEU A 265 -1.49 -15.41 -6.72
CA LEU A 265 -2.12 -14.09 -6.64
C LEU A 265 -1.61 -13.16 -7.74
N ASN A 266 -0.30 -13.16 -8.03
CA ASN A 266 0.29 -12.32 -9.07
C ASN A 266 -0.25 -12.66 -10.48
N GLN A 267 -0.42 -13.96 -10.80
CA GLN A 267 -1.04 -14.38 -12.05
C GLN A 267 -2.53 -13.98 -12.10
N LEU A 268 -3.28 -14.21 -11.02
CA LEU A 268 -4.68 -13.78 -10.93
C LEU A 268 -4.82 -12.26 -11.09
N CYS A 269 -3.88 -11.47 -10.55
CA CYS A 269 -3.85 -10.02 -10.75
C CYS A 269 -3.62 -9.65 -12.22
N ALA A 270 -2.65 -10.29 -12.90
CA ALA A 270 -2.40 -10.04 -14.32
C ALA A 270 -3.65 -10.34 -15.15
N ASP A 271 -4.28 -11.50 -14.89
CA ASP A 271 -5.48 -11.95 -15.61
C ASP A 271 -6.67 -11.02 -15.37
N ALA A 272 -6.94 -10.65 -14.11
CA ALA A 272 -8.08 -9.81 -13.74
C ALA A 272 -7.90 -8.36 -14.21
N CYS A 273 -6.68 -7.81 -14.11
CA CYS A 273 -6.37 -6.45 -14.55
C CYS A 273 -6.20 -6.33 -16.07
N GLY A 274 -5.98 -7.44 -16.78
CA GLY A 274 -5.78 -7.47 -18.23
C GLY A 274 -4.48 -6.80 -18.71
N ILE A 275 -3.52 -6.58 -17.81
CA ILE A 275 -2.21 -5.98 -18.11
C ILE A 275 -1.08 -6.82 -17.49
N PRO A 276 0.15 -6.77 -18.03
CA PRO A 276 1.29 -7.42 -17.43
C PRO A 276 1.53 -7.00 -15.99
N VAL A 277 1.89 -7.99 -15.15
CA VAL A 277 2.37 -7.77 -13.78
C VAL A 277 3.86 -8.06 -13.72
N LEU A 278 4.61 -7.20 -13.04
CA LEU A 278 6.01 -7.41 -12.68
C LEU A 278 6.11 -7.49 -11.15
N ALA A 279 6.43 -8.66 -10.61
CA ALA A 279 6.50 -8.92 -9.18
C ALA A 279 7.95 -8.81 -8.66
N GLY A 280 8.14 -8.01 -7.62
CA GLY A 280 9.41 -7.67 -6.97
C GLY A 280 9.73 -6.17 -7.07
N PRO A 281 10.68 -5.70 -6.25
CA PRO A 281 11.41 -6.42 -5.21
C PRO A 281 10.54 -6.75 -3.97
N VAL A 282 10.92 -7.78 -3.24
CA VAL A 282 10.25 -8.19 -1.99
C VAL A 282 10.48 -7.16 -0.89
N GLU A 283 11.73 -6.77 -0.68
CA GLU A 283 12.16 -5.82 0.36
C GLU A 283 12.15 -4.37 -0.13
N ALA A 284 11.08 -3.99 -0.85
CA ALA A 284 10.97 -2.68 -1.49
C ALA A 284 11.06 -1.53 -0.49
N SER A 285 10.44 -1.65 0.70
CA SER A 285 10.51 -0.60 1.74
C SER A 285 11.92 -0.38 2.23
N THR A 286 12.67 -1.45 2.49
CA THR A 286 14.09 -1.37 2.90
C THR A 286 14.96 -0.77 1.79
N LEU A 287 14.74 -1.19 0.55
CA LEU A 287 15.47 -0.65 -0.61
C LEU A 287 15.18 0.84 -0.80
N GLY A 288 13.93 1.27 -0.71
CA GLY A 288 13.58 2.69 -0.84
C GLY A 288 14.16 3.55 0.27
N ASN A 289 14.20 3.04 1.49
CA ASN A 289 14.90 3.69 2.61
C ASN A 289 16.39 3.87 2.29
N ILE A 290 17.07 2.83 1.79
CA ILE A 290 18.47 2.91 1.34
C ILE A 290 18.60 3.94 0.20
N GLY A 291 17.67 3.95 -0.76
CA GLY A 291 17.66 4.92 -1.87
C GLY A 291 17.63 6.35 -1.39
N CYS A 292 16.77 6.67 -0.40
CA CYS A 292 16.74 8.02 0.21
C CYS A 292 18.09 8.39 0.85
N GLN A 293 18.73 7.45 1.52
CA GLN A 293 20.05 7.70 2.14
C GLN A 293 21.13 7.94 1.08
N LEU A 294 21.14 7.15 0.01
CA LEU A 294 22.11 7.32 -1.07
C LEU A 294 21.93 8.65 -1.81
N MET A 295 20.67 9.10 -2.00
CA MET A 295 20.40 10.42 -2.57
C MET A 295 20.84 11.55 -1.64
N ALA A 296 20.57 11.44 -0.33
CA ALA A 296 21.00 12.44 0.65
C ALA A 296 22.51 12.57 0.82
N LEU A 297 23.26 11.54 0.43
CA LEU A 297 24.73 11.49 0.48
C LEU A 297 25.37 11.74 -0.89
N ASP A 298 24.59 12.19 -1.88
CA ASP A 298 25.05 12.47 -3.27
C ASP A 298 25.65 11.24 -3.99
N GLU A 299 25.37 10.02 -3.54
CA GLU A 299 25.84 8.79 -4.18
C GLU A 299 24.96 8.37 -5.37
N ILE A 300 23.68 8.80 -5.38
CA ILE A 300 22.72 8.61 -6.47
C ILE A 300 21.98 9.92 -6.71
N ALA A 301 21.83 10.29 -7.98
CA ALA A 301 21.34 11.61 -8.36
C ALA A 301 19.84 11.84 -8.04
N ASP A 302 19.00 10.84 -8.27
CA ASP A 302 17.53 10.95 -8.17
C ASP A 302 16.85 9.58 -8.04
N VAL A 303 15.53 9.60 -7.80
CA VAL A 303 14.70 8.39 -7.70
C VAL A 303 14.76 7.55 -8.98
N ASP A 304 14.78 8.16 -10.15
CA ASP A 304 14.81 7.44 -11.42
C ASP A 304 16.15 6.72 -11.64
N ALA A 305 17.28 7.35 -11.20
CA ALA A 305 18.59 6.71 -11.16
C ALA A 305 18.60 5.51 -10.19
N PHE A 306 18.01 5.68 -9.00
CA PHE A 306 17.90 4.60 -8.03
C PHE A 306 17.06 3.42 -8.57
N ARG A 307 15.93 3.67 -9.23
CA ARG A 307 15.10 2.64 -9.87
C ARG A 307 15.85 1.84 -10.94
N ARG A 308 16.75 2.49 -11.69
CA ARG A 308 17.63 1.77 -12.63
C ARG A 308 18.55 0.80 -11.91
N VAL A 309 19.12 1.19 -10.77
CA VAL A 309 19.94 0.31 -9.93
C VAL A 309 19.12 -0.87 -9.39
N VAL A 310 17.93 -0.61 -8.86
CA VAL A 310 17.02 -1.66 -8.39
C VAL A 310 16.68 -2.63 -9.51
N THR A 311 16.31 -2.12 -10.69
CA THR A 311 15.99 -2.97 -11.87
C THR A 311 17.16 -3.84 -12.30
N ALA A 312 18.39 -3.33 -12.21
CA ALA A 312 19.59 -4.08 -12.58
C ALA A 312 20.02 -5.10 -11.52
N SER A 313 19.69 -4.87 -10.25
CA SER A 313 20.16 -5.67 -9.11
C SER A 313 19.13 -6.66 -8.56
N GLN A 314 17.84 -6.47 -8.87
CA GLN A 314 16.76 -7.31 -8.35
C GLN A 314 16.14 -8.16 -9.46
N THR A 315 15.75 -9.38 -9.10
CA THR A 315 14.97 -10.25 -10.00
C THR A 315 13.51 -9.82 -9.97
N LEU A 316 12.98 -9.46 -11.14
CA LEU A 316 11.56 -9.19 -11.34
C LEU A 316 10.93 -10.37 -12.07
N THR A 317 9.85 -10.91 -11.52
CA THR A 317 9.13 -12.04 -12.13
C THR A 317 7.94 -11.51 -12.94
N PRO A 318 7.91 -11.71 -14.28
CA PRO A 318 6.81 -11.27 -15.12
C PRO A 318 5.66 -12.27 -15.12
N PHE A 319 4.43 -11.75 -15.10
CA PHE A 319 3.18 -12.49 -15.30
C PHE A 319 2.40 -11.85 -16.44
N GLN A 320 2.10 -12.62 -17.46
CA GLN A 320 1.32 -12.15 -18.61
C GLN A 320 -0.15 -12.47 -18.41
N PRO A 321 -1.08 -11.55 -18.78
CA PRO A 321 -2.50 -11.75 -18.61
C PRO A 321 -3.03 -12.87 -19.54
N GLN A 322 -3.83 -13.78 -18.97
CA GLN A 322 -4.59 -14.81 -19.69
C GLN A 322 -6.03 -14.32 -19.83
N THR A 323 -6.33 -13.68 -20.93
CA THR A 323 -7.61 -12.98 -21.17
C THR A 323 -8.83 -13.90 -21.27
N ASP A 324 -8.61 -15.19 -21.48
CA ASP A 324 -9.62 -16.26 -21.52
C ASP A 324 -9.78 -17.02 -20.20
N SER A 325 -9.05 -16.63 -19.14
CA SER A 325 -9.19 -17.21 -17.80
C SER A 325 -10.55 -16.87 -17.17
N GLU A 326 -11.00 -17.70 -16.20
CA GLU A 326 -12.28 -17.44 -15.51
C GLU A 326 -12.25 -16.13 -14.71
N ILE A 327 -11.10 -15.81 -14.07
CA ILE A 327 -10.95 -14.57 -13.31
C ILE A 327 -11.04 -13.33 -14.23
N ALA A 328 -10.48 -13.39 -15.44
CA ALA A 328 -10.60 -12.30 -16.42
C ALA A 328 -12.06 -12.10 -16.85
N ARG A 329 -12.78 -13.20 -17.13
CA ARG A 329 -14.22 -13.14 -17.46
C ARG A 329 -15.04 -12.56 -16.30
N GLN A 330 -14.74 -12.94 -15.07
CA GLN A 330 -15.42 -12.42 -13.90
C GLN A 330 -15.13 -10.94 -13.66
N ALA A 331 -13.89 -10.50 -13.79
CA ALA A 331 -13.49 -9.09 -13.72
C ALA A 331 -14.27 -8.25 -14.76
N ALA A 332 -14.34 -8.72 -16.02
CA ALA A 332 -15.07 -8.05 -17.07
C ALA A 332 -16.59 -7.95 -16.81
N ARG A 333 -17.19 -8.88 -16.08
CA ARG A 333 -18.61 -8.82 -15.65
C ARG A 333 -18.83 -7.79 -14.53
N LEU A 334 -17.83 -7.58 -13.68
CA LEU A 334 -17.90 -6.67 -12.54
C LEU A 334 -17.51 -5.23 -12.87
N SER A 335 -17.03 -4.97 -14.10
CA SER A 335 -16.62 -3.62 -14.56
C SER A 335 -17.79 -2.62 -14.55
N PRO A 336 -17.60 -1.38 -14.05
CA PRO A 336 -18.65 -0.39 -13.85
C PRO A 336 -19.42 0.05 -15.11
N GLY A 337 -18.86 -0.18 -16.29
CA GLY A 337 -19.53 0.09 -17.57
C GLY A 337 -20.71 -0.85 -17.88
N ARG A 338 -20.93 -1.91 -17.09
CA ARG A 338 -21.97 -2.93 -17.31
C ARG A 338 -22.94 -3.14 -16.15
N GLN A 339 -22.65 -2.59 -14.95
CA GLN A 339 -23.53 -2.75 -13.77
C GLN A 339 -23.66 -1.47 -12.97
N THR A 340 -24.86 -1.20 -12.47
CA THR A 340 -25.10 -0.08 -11.54
C THR A 340 -24.50 -0.39 -10.16
N ARG A 341 -24.00 0.65 -9.48
CA ARG A 341 -23.27 0.64 -8.22
C ARG A 341 -23.93 -0.19 -7.07
N LYS A 342 -25.23 -0.44 -7.16
CA LYS A 342 -26.02 -1.19 -6.15
C LYS A 342 -25.86 -2.71 -6.23
N GLU A 343 -25.48 -3.28 -7.37
CA GLU A 343 -25.45 -4.73 -7.59
C GLU A 343 -24.09 -5.36 -7.18
N LEU A 344 -23.08 -4.53 -6.91
CA LEU A 344 -21.72 -4.98 -6.57
C LEU A 344 -21.52 -5.24 -5.07
N TYR A 345 -22.39 -4.70 -4.22
CA TYR A 345 -22.32 -4.83 -2.75
C TYR A 345 -23.66 -5.30 -2.14
N ALA A 346 -24.66 -5.65 -2.96
CA ALA A 346 -25.89 -6.28 -2.52
C ALA A 346 -25.71 -7.79 -2.35
#